data_cb8e942a858cb8e514c6dcb0ae6b0fcc
#
_entry.id   cb8e942a858cb8e514c6dcb0ae6b0fcc
#
_cell.length_a   1.000
_cell.length_b   1.000
_cell.length_c   1.000
_cell.angle_alpha   90.00
_cell.angle_beta   90.00
_cell.angle_gamma   90.00
#
_symmetry.space_group_name_H-M   'P 1'
#
loop_
_entity.id
_entity.type
_entity.pdbx_description
1 polymer ?
#
loop_
_entity_poly.entity_id
_entity_poly.type
_entity_poly.pdbx_seq_one_letter_code
_entity_poly.pdbx_strand_id
1 'polypeptide(L)'
;MNKTLKKVLSGIISASMLCSALAIPHTALADDALPTDGLLMDITFDETGTSSGSFNATVGGTVTEHGSVSYVDNYDGSSKALSISTDAAGNYLELPKGLLNGKDAATFSFWIKPSSRWAFMTTPISGSQDYLNEKYLGMLASSSGYTVERYNNSGTRLSSVNANASGDWQYVTAVFTADGTKVYVNGKLLASDTAAVDIKSLFTADASTWIGHANWGSGEGFSGMIDDTAEH
;
A
#
# COMPACT_ATOMS: atom_id res chain seq x y z
N MET A 1 20.88 4.45 -1.82
CA MET A 1 20.50 3.47 -2.86
C MET A 1 19.94 4.25 -4.03
N ASN A 2 20.35 3.97 -5.27
CA ASN A 2 19.95 4.77 -6.43
C ASN A 2 18.43 4.61 -6.71
N LYS A 3 17.75 5.64 -7.26
CA LYS A 3 16.34 5.59 -7.71
C LYS A 3 16.04 4.35 -8.58
N THR A 4 16.98 3.99 -9.45
CA THR A 4 16.91 2.80 -10.29
C THR A 4 16.85 1.50 -9.48
N LEU A 5 17.55 1.45 -8.35
CA LEU A 5 17.55 0.25 -7.50
C LEU A 5 16.24 0.07 -6.74
N LYS A 6 15.56 1.16 -6.33
CA LYS A 6 14.24 1.12 -5.72
C LYS A 6 13.19 0.55 -6.68
N LYS A 7 13.16 1.07 -7.91
CA LYS A 7 12.21 0.62 -8.94
C LYS A 7 12.39 -0.86 -9.30
N VAL A 8 13.64 -1.32 -9.37
CA VAL A 8 13.96 -2.73 -9.61
C VAL A 8 13.48 -3.63 -8.47
N LEU A 9 13.59 -3.15 -7.22
CA LEU A 9 13.13 -3.94 -6.07
C LEU A 9 11.60 -4.06 -6.03
N SER A 10 10.89 -2.99 -6.38
CA SER A 10 9.42 -2.97 -6.49
C SER A 10 8.91 -3.93 -7.57
N GLY A 11 9.56 -3.97 -8.73
CA GLY A 11 9.15 -4.83 -9.83
C GLY A 11 9.45 -6.32 -9.68
N ILE A 12 10.54 -6.69 -8.99
CA ILE A 12 10.96 -8.09 -8.85
C ILE A 12 10.02 -8.87 -7.93
N ILE A 13 9.43 -8.22 -6.93
CA ILE A 13 8.56 -8.90 -5.97
C ILE A 13 7.20 -9.27 -6.60
N SER A 14 6.75 -8.50 -7.57
CA SER A 14 5.46 -8.75 -8.25
C SER A 14 5.52 -9.90 -9.27
N ALA A 15 6.67 -10.14 -9.89
CA ALA A 15 6.82 -11.18 -10.92
C ALA A 15 7.19 -12.57 -10.37
N SER A 16 7.67 -12.69 -9.12
CA SER A 16 8.29 -13.92 -8.60
C SER A 16 7.35 -14.85 -7.83
N MET A 17 6.05 -14.63 -7.85
CA MET A 17 5.10 -15.45 -7.11
C MET A 17 4.75 -16.80 -7.72
N LEU A 18 5.33 -17.14 -8.82
CA LEU A 18 5.22 -18.47 -9.43
C LEU A 18 6.59 -19.14 -9.49
N CYS A 19 7.27 -19.34 -8.40
CA CYS A 19 8.24 -20.43 -8.32
C CYS A 19 9.04 -20.46 -7.01
N SER A 20 9.21 -21.65 -6.47
CA SER A 20 10.31 -22.21 -5.66
C SER A 20 11.50 -21.28 -5.36
N ALA A 21 11.90 -21.27 -4.11
CA ALA A 21 13.07 -20.58 -3.57
C ALA A 21 14.33 -20.77 -4.41
N LEU A 22 14.57 -19.87 -5.34
CA LEU A 22 15.87 -19.68 -5.96
C LEU A 22 16.53 -18.48 -5.28
N ALA A 23 17.65 -18.72 -4.62
CA ALA A 23 18.55 -17.66 -4.18
C ALA A 23 19.03 -16.91 -5.42
N ILE A 24 18.49 -15.72 -5.69
CA ILE A 24 18.96 -14.88 -6.79
C ILE A 24 20.20 -14.17 -6.29
N PRO A 25 21.37 -14.36 -6.93
CA PRO A 25 22.55 -13.57 -6.60
C PRO A 25 22.24 -12.09 -6.87
N HIS A 26 22.66 -11.21 -5.98
CA HIS A 26 22.56 -9.76 -6.09
C HIS A 26 23.51 -9.24 -7.21
N THR A 27 23.24 -9.63 -8.45
CA THR A 27 23.83 -8.93 -9.59
C THR A 27 22.89 -7.77 -9.91
N ALA A 28 23.41 -6.56 -9.86
CA ALA A 28 22.69 -5.39 -10.31
C ALA A 28 22.17 -5.66 -11.73
N LEU A 29 20.87 -5.90 -11.84
CA LEU A 29 20.21 -5.93 -13.14
C LEU A 29 20.18 -4.51 -13.65
N ALA A 30 20.84 -4.27 -14.76
CA ALA A 30 20.81 -3.00 -15.43
C ALA A 30 19.40 -2.74 -15.96
N ASP A 31 18.90 -1.54 -15.68
CA ASP A 31 17.95 -0.77 -16.48
C ASP A 31 16.70 -1.48 -17.05
N ASP A 32 16.22 -2.54 -16.41
CA ASP A 32 14.92 -3.10 -16.76
C ASP A 32 13.82 -2.21 -16.17
N ALA A 33 12.99 -1.67 -17.06
CA ALA A 33 11.77 -0.97 -16.66
C ALA A 33 10.95 -1.86 -15.72
N LEU A 34 10.27 -1.24 -14.74
CA LEU A 34 9.32 -1.95 -13.88
C LEU A 34 8.39 -2.82 -14.73
N PRO A 35 8.10 -4.05 -14.32
CA PRO A 35 7.03 -4.81 -14.94
C PRO A 35 5.76 -3.98 -14.92
N THR A 36 5.26 -3.62 -16.09
CA THR A 36 4.01 -2.84 -16.23
C THR A 36 2.80 -3.74 -16.35
N ASP A 37 3.01 -5.03 -16.55
CA ASP A 37 1.92 -6.01 -16.59
C ASP A 37 1.31 -6.17 -15.20
N GLY A 38 0.02 -5.84 -15.11
CA GLY A 38 -0.71 -5.84 -13.86
C GLY A 38 -0.52 -4.61 -12.95
N LEU A 39 0.37 -3.66 -13.32
CA LEU A 39 0.55 -2.44 -12.55
C LEU A 39 -0.69 -1.54 -12.67
N LEU A 40 -1.35 -1.28 -11.56
CA LEU A 40 -2.58 -0.48 -11.48
C LEU A 40 -2.28 0.97 -11.09
N MET A 41 -1.30 1.15 -10.20
CA MET A 41 -0.91 2.45 -9.65
C MET A 41 0.60 2.48 -9.38
N ASP A 42 1.23 3.59 -9.70
CA ASP A 42 2.61 3.90 -9.33
C ASP A 42 2.71 5.38 -8.94
N ILE A 43 3.08 5.65 -7.70
CA ILE A 43 3.22 6.98 -7.15
C ILE A 43 4.63 7.13 -6.59
N THR A 44 5.42 7.99 -7.21
CA THR A 44 6.79 8.27 -6.77
C THR A 44 6.89 9.47 -5.83
N PHE A 45 5.79 10.21 -5.67
CA PHE A 45 5.69 11.49 -4.94
C PHE A 45 6.61 12.61 -5.45
N ASP A 46 7.37 12.37 -6.50
CA ASP A 46 8.15 13.39 -7.20
C ASP A 46 7.27 14.27 -8.10
N GLU A 47 6.07 13.79 -8.44
CA GLU A 47 5.06 14.48 -9.24
C GLU A 47 4.36 15.60 -8.46
N THR A 48 4.59 15.65 -7.16
CA THR A 48 3.89 16.54 -6.25
C THR A 48 4.52 17.93 -6.21
N GLY A 49 3.72 18.93 -5.89
CA GLY A 49 4.27 20.23 -5.49
C GLY A 49 3.89 21.43 -6.36
N THR A 50 2.94 21.31 -7.29
CA THR A 50 2.54 22.45 -8.12
C THR A 50 1.07 22.84 -8.06
N SER A 51 0.21 22.02 -7.50
CA SER A 51 -1.21 22.39 -7.32
C SER A 51 -1.75 21.79 -6.02
N SER A 52 -2.45 22.61 -5.29
CA SER A 52 -3.14 22.15 -4.08
C SER A 52 -4.31 21.24 -4.46
N GLY A 53 -4.36 20.06 -3.84
CA GLY A 53 -5.52 19.20 -3.82
C GLY A 53 -5.50 17.99 -4.74
N SER A 54 -4.61 17.89 -5.73
CA SER A 54 -4.45 16.68 -6.55
C SER A 54 -3.20 16.69 -7.41
N PHE A 55 -2.72 15.52 -7.80
CA PHE A 55 -1.64 15.29 -8.75
C PHE A 55 -1.90 14.02 -9.56
N ASN A 56 -1.19 13.86 -10.67
CA ASN A 56 -1.25 12.61 -11.44
C ASN A 56 -0.13 11.67 -10.98
N ALA A 57 -0.50 10.45 -10.66
CA ALA A 57 0.47 9.39 -10.45
C ALA A 57 1.25 9.08 -11.74
N THR A 58 2.43 8.48 -11.63
CA THR A 58 3.22 8.00 -12.77
C THR A 58 2.40 7.00 -13.60
N VAL A 59 1.65 6.13 -12.94
CA VAL A 59 0.67 5.21 -13.54
C VAL A 59 -0.60 5.24 -12.68
N GLY A 60 -1.77 5.10 -13.30
CA GLY A 60 -3.04 4.86 -12.59
C GLY A 60 -3.98 6.07 -12.50
N GLY A 61 -3.53 7.28 -12.79
CA GLY A 61 -4.40 8.45 -12.90
C GLY A 61 -4.26 9.46 -11.75
N THR A 62 -5.33 10.22 -11.50
CA THR A 62 -5.28 11.35 -10.56
C THR A 62 -5.47 10.89 -9.12
N VAL A 63 -4.57 11.32 -8.26
CA VAL A 63 -4.62 11.18 -6.80
C VAL A 63 -5.15 12.49 -6.22
N THR A 64 -6.12 12.40 -5.31
CA THR A 64 -6.69 13.57 -4.61
C THR A 64 -6.12 13.66 -3.20
N GLU A 65 -5.65 14.84 -2.84
CA GLU A 65 -5.15 15.15 -1.50
C GLU A 65 -6.29 15.64 -0.61
N HIS A 66 -6.35 15.13 0.61
CA HIS A 66 -7.28 15.57 1.62
C HIS A 66 -6.54 16.09 2.86
N GLY A 67 -7.05 17.19 3.43
CA GLY A 67 -6.52 17.80 4.65
C GLY A 67 -5.13 18.38 4.48
N SER A 68 -4.26 18.16 5.46
CA SER A 68 -2.90 18.67 5.51
C SER A 68 -1.89 17.54 5.31
N VAL A 69 -1.52 17.30 4.07
CA VAL A 69 -0.40 16.43 3.69
C VAL A 69 0.79 17.29 3.27
N SER A 70 1.99 16.75 3.36
CA SER A 70 3.21 17.44 2.94
C SER A 70 4.17 16.45 2.27
N TYR A 71 5.12 17.00 1.50
CA TYR A 71 6.12 16.22 0.80
C TYR A 71 7.50 16.67 1.26
N VAL A 72 8.25 15.72 1.80
CA VAL A 72 9.57 15.94 2.38
C VAL A 72 10.60 15.12 1.62
N ASP A 73 11.87 15.41 1.82
CA ASP A 73 12.92 14.56 1.25
C ASP A 73 12.80 13.14 1.81
N ASN A 74 12.93 12.15 0.94
CA ASN A 74 12.90 10.74 1.34
C ASN A 74 14.15 10.34 2.14
N TYR A 75 14.31 9.05 2.42
CA TYR A 75 15.39 8.52 3.28
C TYR A 75 16.81 8.81 2.78
N ASP A 76 17.03 9.04 1.49
CA ASP A 76 18.34 9.33 0.89
C ASP A 76 18.44 10.74 0.29
N GLY A 77 17.38 11.53 0.38
CA GLY A 77 17.30 12.90 -0.14
C GLY A 77 17.25 13.00 -1.66
N SER A 78 17.04 11.88 -2.37
CA SER A 78 17.05 11.86 -3.84
C SER A 78 15.68 12.11 -4.48
N SER A 79 14.60 12.02 -3.71
CA SER A 79 13.22 12.18 -4.15
C SER A 79 12.34 12.69 -3.00
N LYS A 80 11.04 12.83 -3.24
CA LYS A 80 10.07 13.21 -2.23
C LYS A 80 9.34 11.98 -1.69
N ALA A 81 8.88 12.11 -0.44
CA ALA A 81 8.03 11.17 0.24
C ALA A 81 6.80 11.91 0.78
N LEU A 82 5.65 11.26 0.76
CA LEU A 82 4.47 11.72 1.49
C LEU A 82 4.77 11.76 2.98
N SER A 83 4.45 12.85 3.64
CA SER A 83 4.54 13.00 5.09
C SER A 83 3.19 13.42 5.67
N ILE A 84 2.68 12.61 6.59
CA ILE A 84 1.48 12.90 7.36
C ILE A 84 1.91 13.00 8.83
N SER A 85 1.84 14.21 9.40
CA SER A 85 2.38 14.50 10.72
C SER A 85 1.45 14.15 11.87
N THR A 86 0.17 13.95 11.58
CA THR A 86 -0.84 13.63 12.59
C THR A 86 -1.76 12.52 12.11
N ASP A 87 -2.24 11.71 13.03
CA ASP A 87 -3.22 10.66 12.79
C ASP A 87 -4.67 11.19 12.66
N ALA A 88 -4.83 12.48 12.33
CA ALA A 88 -6.14 13.04 12.06
C ALA A 88 -6.76 12.40 10.81
N ALA A 89 -7.97 11.87 10.94
CA ALA A 89 -8.65 11.12 9.89
C ALA A 89 -8.90 11.90 8.58
N GLY A 90 -8.67 13.21 8.58
CA GLY A 90 -8.83 14.07 7.42
C GLY A 90 -7.58 14.25 6.54
N ASN A 91 -6.43 13.70 6.93
CA ASN A 91 -5.15 13.86 6.21
C ASN A 91 -4.82 12.56 5.48
N TYR A 92 -5.08 12.51 4.18
CA TYR A 92 -4.88 11.29 3.40
C TYR A 92 -4.84 11.56 1.89
N LEU A 93 -4.49 10.55 1.14
CA LEU A 93 -4.63 10.52 -0.32
C LEU A 93 -5.76 9.59 -0.71
N GLU A 94 -6.63 10.05 -1.63
CA GLU A 94 -7.64 9.23 -2.29
C GLU A 94 -7.15 8.86 -3.68
N LEU A 95 -7.06 7.55 -3.93
CA LEU A 95 -6.69 6.99 -5.22
C LEU A 95 -7.92 6.89 -6.14
N PRO A 96 -7.75 6.73 -7.45
CA PRO A 96 -8.87 6.50 -8.37
C PRO A 96 -9.75 5.35 -7.91
N LYS A 97 -11.06 5.50 -8.04
CA LYS A 97 -12.01 4.47 -7.65
C LYS A 97 -11.88 3.22 -8.51
N GLY A 98 -12.20 2.09 -7.90
CA GLY A 98 -12.31 0.83 -8.61
C GLY A 98 -10.98 0.20 -9.01
N LEU A 99 -9.85 0.56 -8.39
CA LEU A 99 -8.53 0.00 -8.71
C LEU A 99 -8.53 -1.53 -8.72
N LEU A 100 -9.21 -2.16 -7.77
CA LEU A 100 -9.30 -3.62 -7.65
C LEU A 100 -10.52 -4.24 -8.37
N ASN A 101 -11.28 -3.45 -9.14
CA ASN A 101 -12.45 -3.96 -9.85
C ASN A 101 -12.06 -5.05 -10.85
N GLY A 102 -12.68 -6.23 -10.71
CA GLY A 102 -12.44 -7.37 -11.59
C GLY A 102 -11.12 -8.10 -11.36
N LYS A 103 -10.34 -7.75 -10.33
CA LYS A 103 -9.08 -8.39 -10.00
C LYS A 103 -9.27 -9.60 -9.10
N ASP A 104 -8.46 -10.64 -9.29
CA ASP A 104 -8.48 -11.86 -8.48
C ASP A 104 -7.42 -11.81 -7.35
N ALA A 105 -6.44 -10.92 -7.47
CA ALA A 105 -5.36 -10.71 -6.51
C ALA A 105 -4.97 -9.23 -6.45
N ALA A 106 -4.33 -8.82 -5.36
CA ALA A 106 -3.75 -7.49 -5.22
C ALA A 106 -2.43 -7.53 -4.48
N THR A 107 -1.53 -6.63 -4.86
CA THR A 107 -0.25 -6.40 -4.17
C THR A 107 -0.09 -4.92 -3.93
N PHE A 108 0.12 -4.53 -2.68
CA PHE A 108 0.48 -3.17 -2.27
C PHE A 108 1.91 -3.16 -1.81
N SER A 109 2.73 -2.27 -2.38
CA SER A 109 4.13 -2.15 -2.00
C SER A 109 4.55 -0.69 -1.90
N PHE A 110 5.35 -0.37 -0.88
CA PHE A 110 5.82 0.98 -0.61
C PHE A 110 7.01 1.00 0.33
N TRP A 111 7.80 2.05 0.24
CA TRP A 111 8.68 2.41 1.32
C TRP A 111 7.88 3.14 2.40
N ILE A 112 8.11 2.79 3.67
CA ILE A 112 7.39 3.37 4.80
C ILE A 112 8.30 3.57 5.99
N LYS A 113 8.13 4.71 6.66
CA LYS A 113 8.62 4.99 7.99
C LYS A 113 7.42 5.30 8.87
N PRO A 114 6.84 4.27 9.51
CA PRO A 114 5.57 4.41 10.19
C PRO A 114 5.73 4.96 11.60
N SER A 115 4.74 5.73 12.04
CA SER A 115 4.52 6.07 13.44
C SER A 115 3.26 5.43 13.98
N SER A 116 2.13 5.58 13.28
CA SER A 116 0.88 4.95 13.72
C SER A 116 -0.14 4.78 12.61
N ARG A 117 -1.02 3.80 12.76
CA ARG A 117 -2.32 3.59 12.14
C ARG A 117 -2.31 3.16 10.66
N TRP A 118 -3.35 3.53 9.91
CA TRP A 118 -3.66 2.95 8.60
C TRP A 118 -2.80 3.50 7.48
N ALA A 119 -1.83 2.73 7.03
CA ALA A 119 -0.99 3.09 5.88
C ALA A 119 -1.80 3.08 4.58
N PHE A 120 -2.66 2.07 4.39
CA PHE A 120 -3.63 2.04 3.31
C PHE A 120 -4.89 1.27 3.70
N MET A 121 -5.97 1.53 2.97
CA MET A 121 -7.21 0.76 3.04
C MET A 121 -7.93 0.78 1.69
N THR A 122 -8.47 -0.36 1.29
CA THR A 122 -9.44 -0.49 0.20
C THR A 122 -10.75 -1.02 0.74
N THR A 123 -11.86 -0.37 0.38
CA THR A 123 -13.20 -0.74 0.83
C THR A 123 -14.23 -0.59 -0.30
N PRO A 124 -15.24 -1.46 -0.40
CA PRO A 124 -16.33 -1.30 -1.36
C PRO A 124 -17.31 -0.19 -0.99
N ILE A 125 -17.21 0.38 0.22
CA ILE A 125 -18.16 1.33 0.76
C ILE A 125 -17.44 2.67 0.94
N SER A 126 -18.03 3.75 0.42
CA SER A 126 -17.56 5.12 0.66
C SER A 126 -18.26 5.73 1.89
N GLY A 127 -17.55 6.61 2.58
CA GLY A 127 -18.04 7.31 3.78
C GLY A 127 -17.80 6.55 5.08
N SER A 128 -18.07 7.20 6.20
CA SER A 128 -17.84 6.62 7.53
C SER A 128 -18.76 5.43 7.79
N GLN A 129 -18.18 4.32 8.16
CA GLN A 129 -18.87 3.07 8.44
C GLN A 129 -18.51 2.54 9.83
N ASP A 130 -19.35 1.68 10.36
CA ASP A 130 -19.04 0.89 11.53
C ASP A 130 -18.07 -0.23 11.13
N TYR A 131 -16.89 -0.26 11.74
CA TYR A 131 -15.84 -1.23 11.46
C TYR A 131 -16.29 -2.70 11.58
N LEU A 132 -17.31 -2.98 12.39
CA LEU A 132 -17.84 -4.33 12.56
C LEU A 132 -18.63 -4.83 11.34
N ASN A 133 -19.11 -3.93 10.49
CA ASN A 133 -19.87 -4.25 9.28
C ASN A 133 -19.07 -4.05 8.01
N GLU A 134 -17.79 -3.76 8.12
CA GLU A 134 -16.97 -3.40 6.98
C GLU A 134 -16.36 -4.58 6.23
N LYS A 135 -16.19 -4.34 4.97
CA LYS A 135 -15.58 -5.23 4.01
C LYS A 135 -14.37 -4.50 3.46
N TYR A 136 -13.17 -4.83 3.92
CA TYR A 136 -11.97 -4.13 3.49
C TYR A 136 -10.73 -5.01 3.44
N LEU A 137 -9.72 -4.52 2.73
CA LEU A 137 -8.32 -4.87 2.93
C LEU A 137 -7.60 -3.64 3.46
N GLY A 138 -6.62 -3.82 4.31
CA GLY A 138 -5.82 -2.70 4.75
C GLY A 138 -4.62 -3.10 5.57
N MET A 139 -3.76 -2.14 5.81
CA MET A 139 -2.59 -2.32 6.65
C MET A 139 -2.47 -1.20 7.68
N LEU A 140 -2.47 -1.62 8.96
CA LEU A 140 -1.98 -0.78 10.04
C LEU A 140 -0.47 -0.88 10.10
N ALA A 141 0.18 0.25 10.30
CA ALA A 141 1.61 0.36 10.46
C ALA A 141 1.95 1.15 11.72
N SER A 142 2.93 0.71 12.46
CA SER A 142 3.46 1.38 13.63
C SER A 142 4.97 1.25 13.68
N SER A 143 5.62 1.96 14.59
CA SER A 143 7.06 1.84 14.80
C SER A 143 7.51 0.44 15.26
N SER A 144 6.59 -0.44 15.66
CA SER A 144 6.89 -1.78 16.16
C SER A 144 6.34 -2.92 15.31
N GLY A 145 5.41 -2.65 14.39
CA GLY A 145 4.82 -3.73 13.60
C GLY A 145 3.87 -3.29 12.50
N TYR A 146 3.64 -4.22 11.59
CA TYR A 146 2.65 -4.14 10.52
C TYR A 146 1.57 -5.18 10.77
N THR A 147 0.31 -4.76 10.71
CA THR A 147 -0.84 -5.65 10.79
C THR A 147 -1.66 -5.50 9.52
N VAL A 148 -1.68 -6.55 8.72
CA VAL A 148 -2.51 -6.61 7.51
C VAL A 148 -3.81 -7.29 7.84
N GLU A 149 -4.91 -6.63 7.53
CA GLU A 149 -6.25 -7.11 7.82
C GLU A 149 -7.08 -7.22 6.56
N ARG A 150 -7.97 -8.19 6.56
CA ARG A 150 -8.99 -8.37 5.53
C ARG A 150 -10.29 -8.86 6.12
N TYR A 151 -11.37 -8.46 5.49
CA TYR A 151 -12.72 -8.90 5.84
C TYR A 151 -13.39 -9.56 4.65
N ASN A 152 -14.25 -10.50 4.92
CA ASN A 152 -15.06 -11.14 3.89
C ASN A 152 -16.28 -10.28 3.52
N ASN A 153 -17.08 -10.79 2.55
CA ASN A 153 -18.27 -10.10 2.07
C ASN A 153 -19.40 -9.98 3.12
N SER A 154 -19.27 -10.65 4.26
CA SER A 154 -20.23 -10.59 5.37
C SER A 154 -19.75 -9.69 6.51
N GLY A 155 -18.66 -8.96 6.33
CA GLY A 155 -18.09 -8.10 7.38
C GLY A 155 -17.37 -8.87 8.50
N THR A 156 -16.99 -10.12 8.26
CA THR A 156 -16.25 -10.94 9.24
C THR A 156 -14.77 -10.85 8.96
N ARG A 157 -13.97 -10.48 9.96
CA ARG A 157 -12.51 -10.53 9.86
C ARG A 157 -12.05 -11.95 9.61
N LEU A 158 -11.40 -12.17 8.46
CA LEU A 158 -10.87 -13.47 8.12
C LEU A 158 -9.55 -13.73 8.83
N SER A 159 -8.70 -12.71 8.88
CA SER A 159 -7.36 -12.87 9.44
C SER A 159 -6.70 -11.53 9.74
N SER A 160 -5.72 -11.59 10.63
CA SER A 160 -4.77 -10.52 10.90
C SER A 160 -3.37 -11.12 10.79
N VAL A 161 -2.60 -10.63 9.85
CA VAL A 161 -1.23 -11.09 9.60
C VAL A 161 -0.27 -10.03 10.13
N ASN A 162 0.60 -10.41 11.06
CA ASN A 162 1.47 -9.48 11.75
C ASN A 162 2.93 -9.70 11.37
N ALA A 163 3.66 -8.61 11.15
CA ALA A 163 5.10 -8.58 10.91
C ALA A 163 5.77 -7.49 11.75
N ASN A 164 7.03 -7.68 12.10
CA ASN A 164 7.77 -6.70 12.89
C ASN A 164 8.24 -5.52 12.03
N ALA A 165 8.14 -4.31 12.59
CA ALA A 165 8.72 -3.09 12.06
C ALA A 165 9.93 -2.64 12.89
N SER A 166 10.79 -1.81 12.33
CA SER A 166 11.92 -1.21 13.06
C SER A 166 11.67 0.25 13.47
N GLY A 167 10.58 0.87 13.02
CA GLY A 167 10.34 2.31 13.18
C GLY A 167 11.20 3.19 12.27
N ASP A 168 12.03 2.58 11.44
CA ASP A 168 12.84 3.23 10.42
C ASP A 168 12.31 2.91 9.02
N TRP A 169 12.90 3.47 7.97
CA TRP A 169 12.50 3.19 6.60
C TRP A 169 12.62 1.71 6.25
N GLN A 170 11.52 1.12 5.78
CA GLN A 170 11.44 -0.25 5.32
C GLN A 170 10.64 -0.34 4.02
N TYR A 171 11.02 -1.25 3.14
CA TYR A 171 10.20 -1.60 1.99
C TYR A 171 9.23 -2.72 2.38
N VAL A 172 7.94 -2.43 2.33
CA VAL A 172 6.88 -3.36 2.74
C VAL A 172 6.04 -3.74 1.54
N THR A 173 5.72 -5.03 1.44
CA THR A 173 4.80 -5.56 0.43
C THR A 173 3.74 -6.41 1.12
N ALA A 174 2.49 -6.09 0.89
CA ALA A 174 1.32 -6.88 1.29
C ALA A 174 0.68 -7.50 0.06
N VAL A 175 0.51 -8.82 0.08
CA VAL A 175 -0.03 -9.60 -1.04
C VAL A 175 -1.28 -10.31 -0.61
N PHE A 176 -2.33 -10.18 -1.41
CA PHE A 176 -3.64 -10.78 -1.19
C PHE A 176 -4.00 -11.65 -2.38
N THR A 177 -4.26 -12.93 -2.15
CA THR A 177 -4.65 -13.90 -3.18
C THR A 177 -5.75 -14.82 -2.66
N ALA A 178 -6.28 -15.65 -3.55
CA ALA A 178 -7.17 -16.73 -3.18
C ALA A 178 -6.54 -17.77 -2.22
N ASP A 179 -5.20 -17.85 -2.20
CA ASP A 179 -4.46 -18.78 -1.34
C ASP A 179 -4.10 -18.18 0.03
N GLY A 180 -4.41 -16.91 0.26
CA GLY A 180 -4.15 -16.21 1.51
C GLY A 180 -3.42 -14.89 1.38
N THR A 181 -2.87 -14.43 2.49
CA THR A 181 -2.16 -13.16 2.60
C THR A 181 -0.70 -13.37 2.97
N LYS A 182 0.20 -12.55 2.41
CA LYS A 182 1.62 -12.57 2.74
C LYS A 182 2.12 -11.15 2.98
N VAL A 183 3.01 -11.00 3.96
CA VAL A 183 3.69 -9.74 4.26
C VAL A 183 5.19 -9.93 4.12
N TYR A 184 5.79 -9.12 3.28
CA TYR A 184 7.24 -9.07 3.09
C TYR A 184 7.76 -7.74 3.62
N VAL A 185 8.90 -7.77 4.27
CA VAL A 185 9.64 -6.58 4.69
C VAL A 185 11.07 -6.68 4.18
N ASN A 186 11.51 -5.66 3.45
CA ASN A 186 12.81 -5.62 2.77
C ASN A 186 13.07 -6.87 1.90
N GLY A 187 12.02 -7.34 1.20
CA GLY A 187 12.06 -8.50 0.33
C GLY A 187 11.99 -9.87 1.03
N LYS A 188 11.93 -9.90 2.36
CA LYS A 188 11.86 -11.14 3.14
C LYS A 188 10.43 -11.40 3.59
N LEU A 189 9.89 -12.61 3.34
CA LEU A 189 8.62 -13.05 3.90
C LEU A 189 8.73 -13.12 5.44
N LEU A 190 7.94 -12.31 6.13
CA LEU A 190 7.91 -12.29 7.59
C LEU A 190 6.65 -12.90 8.18
N ALA A 191 5.51 -12.80 7.48
CA ALA A 191 4.25 -13.31 7.97
C ALA A 191 3.35 -13.76 6.82
N SER A 192 2.54 -14.78 7.05
CA SER A 192 1.54 -15.25 6.09
C SER A 192 0.43 -16.01 6.78
N ASP A 193 -0.72 -16.09 6.10
CA ASP A 193 -1.77 -17.04 6.41
C ASP A 193 -2.41 -17.59 5.13
N THR A 194 -3.31 -18.55 5.27
CA THR A 194 -3.98 -19.24 4.16
C THR A 194 -5.46 -18.89 4.03
N ALA A 195 -5.97 -17.93 4.82
CA ALA A 195 -7.35 -17.52 4.68
C ALA A 195 -7.53 -16.73 3.38
N ALA A 196 -8.35 -17.24 2.49
CA ALA A 196 -8.61 -16.64 1.18
C ALA A 196 -9.41 -15.34 1.29
N VAL A 197 -9.21 -14.43 0.34
CA VAL A 197 -10.08 -13.28 0.10
C VAL A 197 -10.54 -13.29 -1.35
N ASP A 198 -11.82 -13.12 -1.55
CA ASP A 198 -12.41 -12.99 -2.89
C ASP A 198 -12.46 -11.49 -3.25
N ILE A 199 -11.32 -10.99 -3.75
CA ILE A 199 -11.15 -9.58 -4.12
C ILE A 199 -12.18 -9.17 -5.17
N LYS A 200 -12.39 -10.00 -6.17
CA LYS A 200 -13.26 -9.72 -7.30
C LYS A 200 -14.72 -9.54 -6.91
N SER A 201 -15.21 -10.33 -5.96
CA SER A 201 -16.57 -10.16 -5.45
C SER A 201 -16.68 -9.04 -4.40
N LEU A 202 -15.57 -8.68 -3.76
CA LEU A 202 -15.55 -7.70 -2.70
C LEU A 202 -15.48 -6.27 -3.23
N PHE A 203 -14.66 -6.01 -4.27
CA PHE A 203 -14.40 -4.67 -4.79
C PHE A 203 -14.93 -4.46 -6.20
N THR A 204 -15.84 -3.50 -6.33
CA THR A 204 -16.46 -3.07 -7.59
C THR A 204 -15.83 -1.79 -8.11
N ALA A 205 -16.35 -1.24 -9.21
CA ALA A 205 -15.93 0.02 -9.78
C ALA A 205 -16.09 1.23 -8.82
N ASP A 206 -16.95 1.11 -7.80
CA ASP A 206 -17.20 2.18 -6.81
C ASP A 206 -16.31 2.05 -5.57
N ALA A 207 -15.52 0.99 -5.47
CA ALA A 207 -14.61 0.77 -4.34
C ALA A 207 -13.60 1.92 -4.22
N SER A 208 -13.35 2.35 -2.99
CA SER A 208 -12.38 3.40 -2.67
C SER A 208 -11.09 2.79 -2.14
N THR A 209 -9.96 3.39 -2.51
CA THR A 209 -8.63 3.08 -1.97
C THR A 209 -8.01 4.37 -1.46
N TRP A 210 -7.48 4.33 -0.25
CA TRP A 210 -6.83 5.47 0.40
C TRP A 210 -5.45 5.10 0.94
N ILE A 211 -4.56 6.07 0.92
CA ILE A 211 -3.29 6.05 1.64
C ILE A 211 -3.43 6.99 2.83
N GLY A 212 -3.21 6.48 4.03
CA GLY A 212 -3.26 7.28 5.25
C GLY A 212 -4.63 7.37 5.92
N HIS A 213 -5.62 6.59 5.49
CA HIS A 213 -7.00 6.71 5.97
C HIS A 213 -7.68 5.35 6.14
N ALA A 214 -8.63 5.32 7.09
CA ALA A 214 -9.59 4.24 7.26
C ALA A 214 -11.03 4.74 7.03
N ASN A 215 -11.94 3.84 6.69
CA ASN A 215 -13.33 4.17 6.35
C ASN A 215 -14.22 4.49 7.55
N TRP A 216 -13.69 4.59 8.73
CA TRP A 216 -14.42 4.94 9.94
C TRP A 216 -13.72 6.06 10.70
N GLY A 217 -14.47 6.94 11.21
CA GLY A 217 -14.28 7.98 12.18
C GLY A 217 -12.91 8.58 12.43
N SER A 218 -12.86 9.37 13.48
CA SER A 218 -11.67 10.10 13.92
C SER A 218 -10.64 9.19 14.63
N GLY A 219 -9.37 9.53 14.52
CA GLY A 219 -8.28 8.86 15.24
C GLY A 219 -7.76 7.58 14.57
N GLU A 220 -8.11 7.33 13.32
CA GLU A 220 -7.66 6.17 12.54
C GLU A 220 -6.84 6.56 11.30
N GLY A 221 -6.41 7.82 11.22
CA GLY A 221 -5.49 8.27 10.19
C GLY A 221 -4.07 7.78 10.43
N PHE A 222 -3.27 7.79 9.39
CA PHE A 222 -1.84 7.46 9.45
C PHE A 222 -1.03 8.64 9.97
N SER A 223 0.05 8.35 10.65
CA SER A 223 1.18 9.28 10.81
C SER A 223 2.48 8.59 10.47
N GLY A 224 3.37 9.29 9.78
CA GLY A 224 4.62 8.75 9.26
C GLY A 224 4.95 9.27 7.88
N MET A 225 5.80 8.53 7.18
CA MET A 225 6.20 8.84 5.80
C MET A 225 6.02 7.62 4.90
N ILE A 226 5.61 7.85 3.66
CA ILE A 226 5.43 6.81 2.63
C ILE A 226 6.09 7.29 1.34
N ASP A 227 6.77 6.40 0.63
CA ASP A 227 7.44 6.69 -0.64
C ASP A 227 7.33 5.51 -1.60
N ASP A 228 7.41 5.78 -2.91
CA ASP A 228 7.38 4.78 -3.99
C ASP A 228 6.26 3.75 -3.81
N THR A 229 5.02 4.20 -3.84
CA THR A 229 3.84 3.34 -3.70
C THR A 229 3.49 2.69 -5.04
N ALA A 230 3.40 1.37 -5.07
CA ALA A 230 2.93 0.63 -6.23
C ALA A 230 1.83 -0.37 -5.86
N GLU A 231 0.84 -0.51 -6.76
CA GLU A 231 -0.28 -1.46 -6.66
C GLU A 231 -0.37 -2.31 -7.94
N HIS A 232 -0.50 -3.63 -7.77
CA HIS A 232 -0.60 -4.63 -8.84
C HIS A 232 -1.78 -5.56 -8.64
#